data_269846e205e31a0eb8827878c8451045
#
_entry.id   269846e205e31a0eb8827878c8451045
#
_cell.length_a   1.000
_cell.length_b   1.000
_cell.length_c   1.000
_cell.angle_alpha   90.00
_cell.angle_beta   90.00
_cell.angle_gamma   90.00
#
_symmetry.space_group_name_H-M   'P 1'
#
loop_
_entity.id
_entity.type
_entity.pdbx_description
1 polymer ?
#
loop_
_entity_poly.entity_id
_entity_poly.type
_entity_poly.pdbx_seq_one_letter_code
_entity_poly.pdbx_strand_id
1 'polypeptide(L)'
;MNFFSDTYFPQLDNFKHNDIFQNIKEVWDPLKDLNKIILRILAEDNSGGPIESISGLRIDTNRLIKSIVVERWIKLKAPITSQALNIRIEGGTVLEPTAIIKGPAIIGENNEIRQGSYLRGNVLVGNNCVIGHCTEVKNSILMNHVEAGHFNYI
;
A
#
# COMPACT_ATOMS: atom_id res chain seq x y z
N MET A 1 -22.80 -9.95 10.35
CA MET A 1 -21.63 -10.19 11.21
C MET A 1 -20.95 -11.46 10.71
N ASN A 2 -19.73 -11.39 10.25
CA ASN A 2 -19.04 -12.54 9.71
C ASN A 2 -18.15 -13.10 10.81
N PHE A 3 -18.57 -14.19 11.46
CA PHE A 3 -17.93 -14.77 12.64
C PHE A 3 -16.41 -15.00 12.49
N PHE A 4 -15.95 -15.26 11.27
CA PHE A 4 -14.52 -15.49 11.00
C PHE A 4 -13.69 -14.19 11.05
N SER A 5 -14.21 -13.08 10.50
CA SER A 5 -13.44 -11.83 10.48
C SER A 5 -13.25 -11.27 11.89
N ASP A 6 -14.27 -11.33 12.74
CA ASP A 6 -14.22 -10.79 14.11
C ASP A 6 -13.25 -11.59 15.00
N THR A 7 -13.08 -12.88 14.72
CA THR A 7 -12.15 -13.73 15.47
C THR A 7 -10.70 -13.47 15.11
N TYR A 8 -10.40 -13.30 13.81
CA TYR A 8 -9.03 -13.14 13.34
C TYR A 8 -8.58 -11.67 13.27
N PHE A 9 -9.52 -10.75 13.09
CA PHE A 9 -9.26 -9.33 12.93
C PHE A 9 -10.15 -8.49 13.85
N PRO A 10 -9.88 -8.46 15.17
CA PRO A 10 -10.74 -7.81 16.15
C PRO A 10 -10.89 -6.29 15.96
N GLN A 11 -10.04 -5.66 15.13
CA GLN A 11 -10.10 -4.24 14.80
C GLN A 11 -10.47 -3.99 13.34
N LEU A 12 -11.10 -4.96 12.67
CA LEU A 12 -11.46 -4.86 11.25
C LEU A 12 -12.30 -3.61 10.93
N ASP A 13 -13.21 -3.23 11.82
CA ASP A 13 -14.07 -2.06 11.65
C ASP A 13 -13.29 -0.74 11.53
N ASN A 14 -12.07 -0.69 12.06
CA ASN A 14 -11.17 0.47 11.96
C ASN A 14 -10.42 0.51 10.62
N PHE A 15 -10.44 -0.56 9.84
CA PHE A 15 -9.76 -0.63 8.56
C PHE A 15 -10.63 -0.02 7.46
N LYS A 16 -10.12 0.98 6.74
CA LYS A 16 -10.86 1.73 5.71
C LYS A 16 -11.51 0.84 4.64
N HIS A 17 -10.88 -0.28 4.32
CA HIS A 17 -11.30 -1.22 3.29
C HIS A 17 -11.86 -2.53 3.88
N ASN A 18 -12.54 -2.45 5.01
CA ASN A 18 -13.11 -3.61 5.69
C ASN A 18 -14.19 -4.33 4.88
N ASP A 19 -14.82 -3.64 3.91
CA ASP A 19 -15.81 -4.20 3.00
C ASP A 19 -15.29 -5.40 2.19
N ILE A 20 -13.98 -5.46 1.92
CA ILE A 20 -13.38 -6.58 1.19
C ILE A 20 -13.44 -7.92 1.94
N PHE A 21 -13.70 -7.87 3.25
CA PHE A 21 -13.87 -9.04 4.10
C PHE A 21 -15.34 -9.43 4.29
N GLN A 22 -16.26 -8.75 3.62
CA GLN A 22 -17.68 -9.12 3.68
C GLN A 22 -17.96 -10.34 2.79
N ASN A 23 -18.78 -11.27 3.31
CA ASN A 23 -19.20 -12.47 2.58
C ASN A 23 -18.07 -13.42 2.14
N ILE A 24 -16.91 -13.34 2.79
CA ILE A 24 -15.81 -14.31 2.59
C ILE A 24 -16.12 -15.63 3.27
N LYS A 25 -15.56 -16.71 2.75
CA LYS A 25 -15.60 -18.05 3.38
C LYS A 25 -14.35 -18.29 4.22
N GLU A 26 -13.21 -17.85 3.70
CA GLU A 26 -11.92 -17.98 4.33
C GLU A 26 -11.28 -16.62 4.52
N VAL A 27 -10.54 -16.41 5.59
CA VAL A 27 -9.92 -15.11 5.91
C VAL A 27 -8.94 -14.61 4.85
N TRP A 28 -8.39 -15.49 4.05
CA TRP A 28 -7.47 -15.17 2.94
C TRP A 28 -8.17 -15.00 1.59
N ASP A 29 -9.50 -15.14 1.51
CA ASP A 29 -10.22 -14.98 0.23
C ASP A 29 -9.94 -13.63 -0.47
N PRO A 30 -9.83 -12.49 0.23
CA PRO A 30 -9.50 -11.22 -0.42
C PRO A 30 -8.17 -11.24 -1.18
N LEU A 31 -7.21 -12.08 -0.79
CA LEU A 31 -5.92 -12.18 -1.47
C LEU A 31 -6.04 -12.78 -2.88
N LYS A 32 -7.04 -13.62 -3.12
CA LYS A 32 -7.26 -14.27 -4.44
C LYS A 32 -7.58 -13.25 -5.54
N ASP A 33 -8.32 -12.21 -5.18
CA ASP A 33 -8.76 -11.16 -6.11
C ASP A 33 -8.18 -9.78 -5.78
N LEU A 34 -7.10 -9.71 -4.98
CA LEU A 34 -6.56 -8.46 -4.45
C LEU A 34 -6.20 -7.45 -5.55
N ASN A 35 -5.69 -7.92 -6.68
CA ASN A 35 -5.43 -7.06 -7.84
C ASN A 35 -6.70 -6.33 -8.30
N LYS A 36 -7.79 -7.06 -8.51
CA LYS A 36 -9.08 -6.50 -8.96
C LYS A 36 -9.67 -5.56 -7.90
N ILE A 37 -9.54 -5.93 -6.63
CA ILE A 37 -10.00 -5.13 -5.49
C ILE A 37 -9.28 -3.77 -5.48
N ILE A 38 -7.95 -3.76 -5.56
CA ILE A 38 -7.17 -2.52 -5.57
C ILE A 38 -7.52 -1.65 -6.78
N LEU A 39 -7.63 -2.25 -7.98
CA LEU A 39 -7.97 -1.50 -9.18
C LEU A 39 -9.38 -0.89 -9.10
N ARG A 40 -10.37 -1.60 -8.51
CA ARG A 40 -11.71 -1.06 -8.25
C ARG A 40 -11.65 0.14 -7.32
N ILE A 41 -10.97 0.02 -6.16
CA ILE A 41 -10.83 1.12 -5.19
C ILE A 41 -10.18 2.35 -5.84
N LEU A 42 -9.13 2.15 -6.63
CA LEU A 42 -8.45 3.25 -7.33
C LEU A 42 -9.30 3.90 -8.41
N ALA A 43 -10.22 3.16 -9.02
CA ALA A 43 -11.16 3.72 -10.00
C ALA A 43 -12.28 4.55 -9.35
N GLU A 44 -12.69 4.18 -8.14
CA GLU A 44 -13.73 4.88 -7.35
C GLU A 44 -13.21 6.19 -6.73
N ASP A 45 -11.94 6.27 -6.40
CA ASP A 45 -11.31 7.45 -5.77
C ASP A 45 -10.05 7.88 -6.52
N ASN A 46 -10.21 8.85 -7.41
CA ASN A 46 -9.13 9.47 -8.19
C ASN A 46 -8.62 10.78 -7.55
N SER A 47 -8.99 11.08 -6.32
CA SER A 47 -8.52 12.27 -5.61
C SER A 47 -7.03 12.14 -5.26
N GLY A 48 -6.33 13.25 -5.27
CA GLY A 48 -4.89 13.31 -4.96
C GLY A 48 -4.08 14.04 -6.02
N GLY A 49 -2.95 14.59 -5.60
CA GLY A 49 -2.00 15.22 -6.52
C GLY A 49 -1.24 14.19 -7.37
N PRO A 50 -0.75 14.56 -8.56
CA PRO A 50 0.02 13.65 -9.38
C PRO A 50 1.36 13.31 -8.72
N ILE A 51 1.72 12.04 -8.71
CA ILE A 51 3.01 11.55 -8.17
C ILE A 51 4.18 12.23 -8.87
N GLU A 52 4.05 12.51 -10.15
CA GLU A 52 5.04 13.14 -10.98
C GLU A 52 5.42 14.56 -10.50
N SER A 53 4.56 15.20 -9.74
CA SER A 53 4.82 16.54 -9.19
C SER A 53 5.68 16.55 -7.92
N ILE A 54 5.91 15.38 -7.33
CA ILE A 54 6.63 15.27 -6.07
C ILE A 54 8.14 15.17 -6.31
N SER A 55 8.85 16.20 -5.96
CA SER A 55 10.31 16.20 -6.03
C SER A 55 10.92 15.10 -5.15
N GLY A 56 11.78 14.29 -5.74
CA GLY A 56 12.41 13.14 -5.08
C GLY A 56 11.66 11.82 -5.26
N LEU A 57 10.57 11.81 -6.04
CA LEU A 57 9.99 10.59 -6.58
C LEU A 57 10.34 10.49 -8.06
N ARG A 58 11.00 9.43 -8.45
CA ARG A 58 11.29 9.13 -9.85
C ARG A 58 10.42 7.97 -10.31
N ILE A 59 9.73 8.18 -11.44
CA ILE A 59 9.01 7.11 -12.10
C ILE A 59 9.98 6.35 -13.00
N ASP A 60 10.15 5.07 -12.71
CA ASP A 60 10.89 4.17 -13.57
C ASP A 60 9.90 3.49 -14.55
N THR A 61 10.03 3.84 -15.82
CA THR A 61 9.22 3.30 -16.91
C THR A 61 9.92 2.18 -17.67
N ASN A 62 11.08 1.74 -17.21
CA ASN A 62 11.83 0.67 -17.86
C ASN A 62 10.98 -0.60 -18.00
N ARG A 63 11.11 -1.27 -19.13
CA ARG A 63 10.17 -2.25 -19.71
C ARG A 63 9.64 -3.34 -18.77
N LEU A 64 10.36 -3.68 -17.71
CA LEU A 64 9.98 -4.76 -16.80
C LEU A 64 9.39 -4.27 -15.48
N ILE A 65 9.56 -3.00 -15.13
CA ILE A 65 9.23 -2.51 -13.80
C ILE A 65 8.75 -1.06 -13.89
N LYS A 66 7.46 -0.89 -14.11
CA LYS A 66 6.87 0.42 -13.85
C LYS A 66 6.79 0.59 -12.33
N SER A 67 7.53 1.52 -11.78
CA SER A 67 7.61 1.72 -10.33
C SER A 67 7.91 3.17 -9.96
N ILE A 68 7.66 3.50 -8.71
CA ILE A 68 8.19 4.70 -8.07
C ILE A 68 9.49 4.28 -7.39
N VAL A 69 10.54 5.06 -7.59
CA VAL A 69 11.79 4.99 -6.84
C VAL A 69 11.90 6.25 -5.99
N VAL A 70 12.08 6.07 -4.70
CA VAL A 70 12.26 7.18 -3.75
C VAL A 70 13.73 7.59 -3.72
N GLU A 71 14.04 8.82 -4.08
CA GLU A 71 15.41 9.31 -4.20
C GLU A 71 15.90 10.08 -2.96
N ARG A 72 14.96 10.56 -2.14
CA ARG A 72 15.25 11.27 -0.89
C ARG A 72 14.15 11.08 0.13
N TRP A 73 14.39 11.46 1.36
CA TRP A 73 13.38 11.46 2.42
C TRP A 73 12.24 12.42 2.10
N ILE A 74 11.01 11.94 2.14
CA ILE A 74 9.79 12.70 1.82
C ILE A 74 8.73 12.38 2.87
N LYS A 75 8.11 13.43 3.43
CA LYS A 75 6.85 13.30 4.16
C LYS A 75 5.74 13.92 3.33
N LEU A 76 4.78 13.12 2.92
CA LEU A 76 3.64 13.57 2.12
C LEU A 76 2.70 14.43 2.97
N LYS A 77 2.34 15.61 2.46
CA LYS A 77 1.38 16.53 3.12
C LYS A 77 -0.08 16.22 2.74
N ALA A 78 -0.28 15.61 1.59
CA ALA A 78 -1.58 15.29 1.02
C ALA A 78 -1.49 14.00 0.21
N PRO A 79 -2.62 13.36 -0.14
CA PRO A 79 -2.62 12.18 -0.98
C PRO A 79 -2.00 12.45 -2.35
N ILE A 80 -1.27 11.44 -2.86
CA ILE A 80 -0.72 11.43 -4.21
C ILE A 80 -1.16 10.17 -4.96
N THR A 81 -1.32 10.28 -6.29
CA THR A 81 -1.79 9.19 -7.13
C THR A 81 -1.09 9.16 -8.48
N SER A 82 -0.94 7.97 -9.05
CA SER A 82 -0.58 7.77 -10.45
C SER A 82 -1.48 6.69 -11.06
N GLN A 83 -2.34 7.09 -11.98
CA GLN A 83 -3.19 6.17 -12.72
C GLN A 83 -2.36 5.24 -13.61
N ALA A 84 -1.28 5.76 -14.21
CA ALA A 84 -0.39 4.99 -15.08
C ALA A 84 0.30 3.82 -14.36
N LEU A 85 0.51 3.96 -13.05
CA LEU A 85 1.14 2.94 -12.21
C LEU A 85 0.12 2.19 -11.34
N ASN A 86 -1.13 2.65 -11.27
CA ASN A 86 -2.14 2.17 -10.33
C ASN A 86 -1.63 2.25 -8.87
N ILE A 87 -1.11 3.42 -8.49
CA ILE A 87 -0.59 3.66 -7.14
C ILE A 87 -1.29 4.86 -6.51
N ARG A 88 -1.67 4.71 -5.24
CA ARG A 88 -2.13 5.77 -4.36
C ARG A 88 -1.40 5.70 -3.03
N ILE A 89 -0.95 6.84 -2.53
CA ILE A 89 -0.30 6.97 -1.22
C ILE A 89 -0.94 8.15 -0.50
N GLU A 90 -1.46 7.89 0.70
CA GLU A 90 -2.15 8.91 1.51
C GLU A 90 -1.18 9.83 2.24
N GLY A 91 -1.72 10.99 2.67
CA GLY A 91 -0.96 12.00 3.39
C GLY A 91 -0.39 11.52 4.73
N GLY A 92 0.58 12.25 5.26
CA GLY A 92 1.30 11.90 6.49
C GLY A 92 2.33 10.80 6.31
N THR A 93 2.25 10.02 5.23
CA THR A 93 3.18 8.91 4.96
C THR A 93 4.58 9.42 4.67
N VAL A 94 5.56 8.78 5.30
CA VAL A 94 6.99 9.01 5.13
C VAL A 94 7.55 7.99 4.16
N LEU A 95 8.28 8.47 3.15
CA LEU A 95 8.99 7.65 2.18
C LEU A 95 10.48 7.88 2.34
N GLU A 96 11.24 6.84 2.58
CA GLU A 96 12.68 6.92 2.73
C GLU A 96 13.43 6.57 1.42
N PRO A 97 14.63 7.10 1.23
CA PRO A 97 15.43 6.86 0.02
C PRO A 97 15.62 5.39 -0.28
N THR A 98 15.68 5.06 -1.56
CA THR A 98 15.85 3.70 -2.10
C THR A 98 14.66 2.77 -1.95
N ALA A 99 13.57 3.18 -1.31
CA ALA A 99 12.33 2.43 -1.35
C ALA A 99 11.78 2.37 -2.79
N ILE A 100 11.23 1.21 -3.17
CA ILE A 100 10.66 0.97 -4.50
C ILE A 100 9.21 0.52 -4.34
N ILE A 101 8.30 1.21 -5.03
CA ILE A 101 6.87 0.90 -4.98
C ILE A 101 6.36 0.59 -6.37
N LYS A 102 5.87 -0.63 -6.56
CA LYS A 102 5.16 -1.08 -7.76
C LYS A 102 3.66 -1.12 -7.53
N GLY A 103 2.93 -0.76 -8.56
CA GLY A 103 1.48 -0.94 -8.57
C GLY A 103 1.03 -2.35 -9.04
N PRO A 104 -0.26 -2.64 -8.84
CA PRO A 104 -1.19 -1.79 -8.13
C PRO A 104 -0.92 -1.78 -6.61
N ALA A 105 -1.02 -0.60 -6.01
CA ALA A 105 -0.77 -0.43 -4.58
C ALA A 105 -1.60 0.73 -3.99
N ILE A 106 -2.13 0.51 -2.80
CA ILE A 106 -2.73 1.56 -1.97
C ILE A 106 -1.99 1.56 -0.64
N ILE A 107 -1.49 2.71 -0.25
CA ILE A 107 -0.80 2.93 1.03
C ILE A 107 -1.59 3.99 1.79
N GLY A 108 -2.10 3.63 2.95
CA GLY A 108 -2.92 4.49 3.81
C GLY A 108 -2.13 5.65 4.43
N GLU A 109 -2.73 6.27 5.43
CA GLU A 109 -2.21 7.47 6.09
C GLU A 109 -1.11 7.15 7.12
N ASN A 110 -0.18 8.11 7.29
CA ASN A 110 0.80 8.13 8.37
C ASN A 110 1.68 6.87 8.44
N ASN A 111 1.97 6.26 7.31
CA ASN A 111 2.85 5.10 7.23
C ASN A 111 4.32 5.50 7.15
N GLU A 112 5.20 4.56 7.47
CA GLU A 112 6.64 4.66 7.21
C GLU A 112 7.05 3.58 6.21
N ILE A 113 7.47 4.00 5.02
CA ILE A 113 8.06 3.14 3.99
C ILE A 113 9.55 3.35 4.05
N ARG A 114 10.24 2.47 4.77
CA ARG A 114 11.65 2.67 5.14
C ARG A 114 12.61 2.32 4.01
N GLN A 115 13.84 2.76 4.18
CA GLN A 115 14.94 2.60 3.24
C GLN A 115 15.05 1.16 2.72
N GLY A 116 15.17 1.03 1.39
CA GLY A 116 15.38 -0.25 0.73
C GLY A 116 14.16 -1.18 0.72
N SER A 117 13.01 -0.75 1.24
CA SER A 117 11.80 -1.56 1.16
C SER A 117 11.32 -1.72 -0.29
N TYR A 118 10.74 -2.87 -0.61
CA TYR A 118 10.28 -3.21 -1.95
C TYR A 118 8.83 -3.70 -1.95
N LEU A 119 7.90 -2.83 -2.33
CA LEU A 119 6.50 -3.19 -2.53
C LEU A 119 6.31 -3.65 -3.98
N ARG A 120 5.99 -4.93 -4.17
CA ARG A 120 6.02 -5.59 -5.50
C ARG A 120 4.68 -5.64 -6.21
N GLY A 121 3.71 -4.87 -5.79
CA GLY A 121 2.38 -4.83 -6.37
C GLY A 121 1.38 -5.79 -5.72
N ASN A 122 0.10 -5.53 -5.97
CA ASN A 122 -1.02 -6.12 -5.25
C ASN A 122 -0.85 -5.93 -3.74
N VAL A 123 -0.56 -4.69 -3.31
CA VAL A 123 -0.31 -4.36 -1.91
C VAL A 123 -1.33 -3.34 -1.43
N LEU A 124 -2.03 -3.70 -0.36
CA LEU A 124 -2.97 -2.83 0.34
C LEU A 124 -2.49 -2.63 1.77
N VAL A 125 -2.10 -1.41 2.10
CA VAL A 125 -1.58 -1.04 3.42
C VAL A 125 -2.56 -0.10 4.10
N GLY A 126 -2.93 -0.41 5.32
CA GLY A 126 -3.76 0.45 6.16
C GLY A 126 -3.01 1.68 6.67
N ASN A 127 -3.48 2.22 7.78
CA ASN A 127 -2.91 3.42 8.38
C ASN A 127 -1.92 3.10 9.50
N ASN A 128 -0.97 4.00 9.74
CA ASN A 128 0.00 3.93 10.83
C ASN A 128 0.84 2.64 10.83
N CYS A 129 1.19 2.15 9.64
CA CYS A 129 2.03 0.96 9.48
C CYS A 129 3.50 1.34 9.28
N VAL A 130 4.37 0.39 9.58
CA VAL A 130 5.80 0.48 9.29
C VAL A 130 6.19 -0.68 8.39
N ILE A 131 6.67 -0.36 7.18
CA ILE A 131 7.36 -1.32 6.31
C ILE A 131 8.84 -1.05 6.46
N GLY A 132 9.50 -1.91 7.23
CA GLY A 132 10.86 -1.73 7.72
C GLY A 132 11.91 -1.88 6.62
N HIS A 133 13.14 -1.56 7.01
CA HIS A 133 14.32 -1.58 6.14
C HIS A 133 14.47 -2.91 5.38
N CYS A 134 14.65 -2.83 4.05
CA CYS A 134 14.83 -3.99 3.18
C CYS A 134 13.75 -5.07 3.30
N THR A 135 12.53 -4.68 3.64
CA THR A 135 11.38 -5.58 3.69
C THR A 135 10.72 -5.63 2.31
N GLU A 136 10.49 -6.83 1.80
CA GLU A 136 9.73 -7.06 0.57
C GLU A 136 8.28 -7.41 0.91
N VAL A 137 7.32 -6.76 0.22
CA VAL A 137 5.88 -7.02 0.38
C VAL A 137 5.28 -7.29 -0.99
N LYS A 138 4.54 -8.40 -1.13
CA LYS A 138 3.90 -8.80 -2.38
C LYS A 138 2.56 -9.48 -2.12
N ASN A 139 1.54 -9.08 -2.89
CA ASN A 139 0.20 -9.70 -2.84
C ASN A 139 -0.35 -9.84 -1.41
N SER A 140 -0.29 -8.75 -0.65
CA SER A 140 -0.54 -8.74 0.79
C SER A 140 -1.44 -7.59 1.21
N ILE A 141 -2.17 -7.81 2.28
CA ILE A 141 -2.96 -6.81 2.99
C ILE A 141 -2.35 -6.63 4.37
N LEU A 142 -1.83 -5.43 4.64
CA LEU A 142 -1.38 -5.03 5.96
C LEU A 142 -2.46 -4.12 6.56
N MET A 143 -3.09 -4.54 7.63
CA MET A 143 -4.11 -3.73 8.31
C MET A 143 -3.47 -2.58 9.07
N ASN A 144 -4.29 -1.75 9.75
CA ASN A 144 -3.78 -0.64 10.51
C ASN A 144 -2.80 -1.08 11.61
N HIS A 145 -1.79 -0.26 11.89
CA HIS A 145 -0.80 -0.46 12.96
C HIS A 145 0.06 -1.72 12.81
N VAL A 146 0.22 -2.24 11.60
CA VAL A 146 1.15 -3.36 11.34
C VAL A 146 2.59 -2.84 11.27
N GLU A 147 3.47 -3.47 12.02
CA GLU A 147 4.91 -3.23 11.99
C GLU A 147 5.63 -4.44 11.39
N ALA A 148 6.01 -4.34 10.13
CA ALA A 148 6.93 -5.28 9.49
C ALA A 148 8.36 -4.79 9.71
N GLY A 149 9.12 -5.47 10.57
CA GLY A 149 10.49 -5.05 10.95
C GLY A 149 11.47 -5.03 9.79
N HIS A 150 12.71 -5.44 10.04
CA HIS A 150 13.78 -5.43 9.03
C HIS A 150 13.87 -6.78 8.31
N PHE A 151 14.27 -6.77 7.03
CA PHE A 151 14.63 -7.97 6.25
C PHE A 151 13.52 -9.04 6.21
N ASN A 152 12.26 -8.63 6.12
CA ASN A 152 11.14 -9.55 5.98
C ASN A 152 10.76 -9.78 4.51
N TYR A 153 10.16 -10.93 4.25
CA TYR A 153 9.43 -11.24 3.03
C TYR A 153 7.98 -11.58 3.39
N ILE A 154 7.03 -10.79 2.87
CA ILE A 154 5.59 -10.87 3.15
C ILE A 154 4.83 -11.07 1.86
#